data_851c39b0d2c7684bbe7ec511c5f16f1c
#
_entry.id   851c39b0d2c7684bbe7ec511c5f16f1c
#
_cell.length_a   1.000
_cell.length_b   1.000
_cell.length_c   1.000
_cell.angle_alpha   90.00
_cell.angle_beta   90.00
_cell.angle_gamma   90.00
#
_symmetry.space_group_name_H-M   'P 1'
#
loop_
_entity.id
_entity.type
_entity.pdbx_description
1 polymer ?
#
loop_
_entity_poly.entity_id
_entity_poly.type
_entity_poly.pdbx_seq_one_letter_code
_entity_poly.pdbx_strand_id
1 'polypeptide(L)'
;MPIHGTSPQAKAAPATVTVGVTSTELIEAHDWRRSYAVQNTHDRNIVYLGFEHDATTDGIQLLPGQVWSDEDWRGRVSGIASGAGTTVAVVEFGG
;
A
#
# COMPACT_ATOMS: atom_id res chain seq x y z
N MET A 1 20.17 16.65 -18.78
CA MET A 1 20.09 15.97 -18.51
C MET A 1 19.58 15.71 -18.41
N PRO A 2 19.44 15.62 -18.55
CA PRO A 2 19.00 15.15 -18.22
C PRO A 2 18.41 14.85 -18.01
N ILE A 3 18.11 14.75 -18.07
CA ILE A 3 17.75 14.35 -17.68
C ILE A 3 17.38 13.81 -17.30
N HIS A 4 17.41 13.68 -17.17
CA HIS A 4 17.24 13.15 -16.47
C HIS A 4 16.49 13.10 -15.91
N GLY A 5 16.42 13.30 -15.94
CA GLY A 5 15.73 13.47 -14.73
C GLY A 5 14.29 13.23 -14.82
N THR A 6 13.84 13.58 -15.83
CA THR A 6 12.49 13.24 -16.10
C THR A 6 12.27 11.77 -16.10
N SER A 7 13.12 11.13 -15.47
CA SER A 7 13.04 9.70 -15.48
C SER A 7 11.73 9.23 -14.86
N PRO A 8 11.29 8.07 -15.24
CA PRO A 8 10.07 7.47 -14.73
C PRO A 8 10.10 7.29 -13.21
N GLN A 9 11.26 7.21 -12.65
CA GLN A 9 11.36 7.11 -11.20
C GLN A 9 10.78 8.31 -10.49
N ALA A 10 10.55 9.39 -11.22
CA ALA A 10 9.89 10.53 -10.62
C ALA A 10 8.49 10.22 -10.16
N LYS A 11 7.91 9.13 -10.64
CA LYS A 11 6.61 8.73 -10.13
C LYS A 11 6.76 8.00 -8.81
N ALA A 12 6.81 8.77 -7.76
CA ALA A 12 6.68 8.26 -6.41
C ALA A 12 5.52 9.02 -5.79
N ALA A 13 4.58 8.29 -5.25
CA ALA A 13 3.36 8.88 -4.74
C ALA A 13 3.12 8.40 -3.31
N PRO A 14 3.82 8.98 -2.34
CA PRO A 14 3.59 8.63 -0.95
C PRO A 14 2.28 9.19 -0.44
N ALA A 15 1.60 8.43 0.38
CA ALA A 15 0.35 8.85 1.00
C ALA A 15 0.14 8.13 2.33
N THR A 16 -0.69 8.71 3.17
CA THR A 16 -1.14 8.06 4.40
C THR A 16 -2.62 7.75 4.24
N VAL A 17 -2.99 6.52 4.55
CA VAL A 17 -4.37 6.06 4.43
C VAL A 17 -4.85 5.58 5.79
N THR A 18 -6.08 5.96 6.14
CA THR A 18 -6.71 5.45 7.35
C THR A 18 -7.51 4.20 6.99
N VAL A 19 -7.23 3.13 7.70
CA VAL A 19 -7.84 1.82 7.47
C VAL A 19 -8.79 1.52 8.61
N GLY A 20 -10.00 1.10 8.27
CA GLY A 20 -10.98 0.73 9.27
C GLY A 20 -11.14 -0.77 9.41
N VAL A 21 -12.20 -1.15 10.10
CA VAL A 21 -12.53 -2.57 10.30
C VAL A 21 -13.33 -3.13 9.11
N THR A 22 -13.51 -2.34 8.08
CA THR A 22 -14.03 -2.80 6.79
C THR A 22 -12.96 -2.55 5.74
N SER A 23 -13.03 -3.28 4.63
CA SER A 23 -12.01 -3.15 3.59
C SER A 23 -11.93 -1.74 3.03
N THR A 24 -10.71 -1.22 2.93
CA THR A 24 -10.42 0.11 2.41
C THR A 24 -9.42 -0.03 1.28
N GLU A 25 -9.64 0.69 0.18
CA GLU A 25 -8.66 0.70 -0.90
C GLU A 25 -7.45 1.50 -0.46
N LEU A 26 -6.27 0.88 -0.54
CA LEU A 26 -5.02 1.52 -0.19
C LEU A 26 -4.33 2.09 -1.43
N ILE A 27 -4.32 1.33 -2.51
CA ILE A 27 -3.63 1.69 -3.75
C ILE A 27 -4.52 1.27 -4.91
N GLU A 28 -4.76 2.20 -5.83
CA GLU A 28 -5.49 1.90 -7.07
C GLU A 28 -4.61 1.09 -8.02
N ALA A 29 -5.25 0.42 -8.97
CA ALA A 29 -4.52 -0.23 -10.05
C ALA A 29 -3.91 0.83 -10.98
N HIS A 30 -2.63 0.68 -11.30
CA HIS A 30 -1.94 1.58 -12.21
C HIS A 30 -1.02 0.81 -13.13
N ASP A 31 -1.21 0.98 -14.44
CA ASP A 31 -0.35 0.34 -15.43
C ASP A 31 1.10 0.82 -15.35
N TRP A 32 1.30 2.07 -14.93
CA TRP A 32 2.63 2.64 -14.84
C TRP A 32 3.43 2.15 -13.64
N ARG A 33 2.78 1.50 -12.69
CA ARG A 33 3.46 1.12 -11.45
C ARG A 33 4.44 -0.02 -11.68
N ARG A 34 5.62 0.11 -11.11
CA ARG A 34 6.63 -0.95 -11.11
C ARG A 34 6.76 -1.63 -9.77
N SER A 35 6.67 -0.85 -8.71
CA SER A 35 6.75 -1.41 -7.37
C SER A 35 5.92 -0.55 -6.42
N TYR A 36 5.69 -1.08 -5.25
CA TYR A 36 4.97 -0.37 -4.21
C TYR A 36 5.39 -0.91 -2.85
N ALA A 37 5.10 -0.14 -1.83
CA ALA A 37 5.28 -0.58 -0.45
C ALA A 37 4.14 -0.07 0.40
N VAL A 38 3.79 -0.86 1.40
CA VAL A 38 2.78 -0.52 2.40
C VAL A 38 3.39 -0.78 3.76
N GLN A 39 3.32 0.21 4.65
CA GLN A 39 3.80 0.05 6.01
C GLN A 39 2.64 0.27 6.98
N ASN A 40 2.50 -0.64 7.94
CA ASN A 40 1.59 -0.42 9.05
C ASN A 40 2.26 0.55 10.04
N THR A 41 1.77 1.77 10.08
CA THR A 41 2.36 2.81 10.93
C THR A 41 1.64 2.95 12.27
N HIS A 42 0.64 2.14 12.51
CA HIS A 42 -0.06 2.14 13.80
C HIS A 42 0.81 1.42 14.84
N ASP A 43 0.63 1.77 16.09
CA ASP A 43 1.45 1.20 17.16
C ASP A 43 0.84 -0.04 17.83
N ARG A 44 -0.37 -0.41 17.45
CA ARG A 44 -1.09 -1.52 18.09
C ARG A 44 -1.84 -2.42 17.14
N ASN A 45 -2.57 -1.85 16.20
CA ASN A 45 -3.48 -2.60 15.37
C ASN A 45 -2.76 -3.31 14.24
N ILE A 46 -3.33 -4.43 13.82
CA ILE A 46 -2.81 -5.24 12.72
C ILE A 46 -3.57 -4.85 11.45
N VAL A 47 -2.87 -4.82 10.32
CA VAL A 47 -3.46 -4.59 9.01
C VAL A 47 -3.31 -5.86 8.19
N TYR A 48 -4.37 -6.25 7.49
CA TYR A 48 -4.36 -7.39 6.59
C TYR A 48 -4.57 -6.88 5.18
N LEU A 49 -3.76 -7.36 4.23
CA LEU A 49 -3.80 -6.89 2.85
C LEU A 49 -4.57 -7.83 1.96
N GLY A 50 -5.29 -7.26 1.01
CA GLY A 50 -5.97 -7.99 -0.05
C GLY A 50 -5.54 -7.44 -1.39
N PHE A 51 -5.52 -8.30 -2.41
CA PHE A 51 -5.06 -7.95 -3.74
C PHE A 51 -6.19 -8.22 -4.73
N GLU A 52 -6.58 -7.20 -5.47
CA GLU A 52 -7.63 -7.21 -6.49
C GLU A 52 -9.05 -7.25 -5.93
N HIS A 53 -9.25 -7.79 -4.77
CA HIS A 53 -10.56 -7.88 -4.13
C HIS A 53 -10.49 -7.27 -2.73
N ASP A 54 -11.60 -7.24 -2.04
CA ASP A 54 -11.66 -6.69 -0.69
C ASP A 54 -10.77 -7.48 0.26
N ALA A 55 -10.12 -6.75 1.15
CA ALA A 55 -9.29 -7.36 2.17
C ALA A 55 -10.14 -8.08 3.21
N THR A 56 -9.63 -9.20 3.70
CA THR A 56 -10.21 -9.93 4.81
C THR A 56 -9.11 -10.27 5.80
N THR A 57 -9.47 -10.72 6.99
CA THR A 57 -8.49 -11.09 8.00
C THR A 57 -7.72 -12.36 7.65
N ASP A 58 -8.03 -12.97 6.51
CA ASP A 58 -7.24 -14.09 5.98
C ASP A 58 -6.09 -13.62 5.09
N GLY A 59 -5.97 -12.32 4.86
CA GLY A 59 -4.94 -11.77 3.99
C GLY A 59 -3.56 -11.72 4.63
N ILE A 60 -2.64 -11.10 3.91
CA ILE A 60 -1.27 -10.92 4.41
C ILE A 60 -1.30 -9.99 5.60
N GLN A 61 -0.73 -10.45 6.71
CA GLN A 61 -0.76 -9.74 7.97
C GLN A 61 0.45 -8.82 8.10
N LEU A 62 0.18 -7.54 8.42
CA LEU A 62 1.21 -6.58 8.75
C LEU A 62 1.06 -6.18 10.21
N LEU A 63 2.00 -6.59 11.02
CA LEU A 63 2.09 -6.16 12.41
C LEU A 63 2.55 -4.70 12.47
N PRO A 64 2.37 -4.02 13.61
CA PRO A 64 2.84 -2.64 13.73
C PRO A 64 4.29 -2.48 13.31
N GLY A 65 4.54 -1.53 12.44
CA GLY A 65 5.87 -1.24 11.92
C GLY A 65 6.31 -2.08 10.74
N GLN A 66 5.62 -3.16 10.42
CA GLN A 66 6.03 -4.02 9.32
C GLN A 66 5.73 -3.40 7.96
N VAL A 67 6.54 -3.76 6.98
CA VAL A 67 6.44 -3.28 5.61
C VAL A 67 6.22 -4.48 4.68
N TRP A 68 5.30 -4.31 3.75
CA TRP A 68 5.12 -5.21 2.62
C TRP A 68 5.50 -4.48 1.35
N SER A 69 6.28 -5.10 0.48
CA SER A 69 6.62 -4.53 -0.81
C SER A 69 6.63 -5.60 -1.87
N ASP A 70 6.38 -5.19 -3.12
CA ASP A 70 6.33 -6.09 -4.25
C ASP A 70 6.64 -5.31 -5.52
N GLU A 71 7.27 -5.97 -6.48
CA GLU A 71 7.72 -5.34 -7.72
C GLU A 71 6.85 -5.68 -8.93
N ASP A 72 5.93 -6.61 -8.80
CA ASP A 72 5.21 -7.10 -9.97
C ASP A 72 3.73 -6.74 -9.98
N TRP A 73 3.13 -6.57 -8.84
CA TRP A 73 1.70 -6.35 -8.77
C TRP A 73 1.32 -4.94 -9.18
N ARG A 74 0.45 -4.82 -10.15
CA ARG A 74 -0.05 -3.53 -10.65
C ARG A 74 -1.53 -3.31 -10.39
N GLY A 75 -2.18 -4.30 -9.81
CA GLY A 75 -3.58 -4.22 -9.49
C GLY A 75 -3.85 -3.47 -8.20
N ARG A 76 -5.09 -3.49 -7.79
CA ARG A 76 -5.55 -2.81 -6.60
C ARG A 76 -5.05 -3.53 -5.33
N VAL A 77 -4.69 -2.76 -4.33
CA VAL A 77 -4.35 -3.27 -3.00
C VAL A 77 -5.33 -2.69 -2.01
N SER A 78 -5.93 -3.54 -1.20
CA SER A 78 -6.86 -3.13 -0.16
C SER A 78 -6.34 -3.55 1.21
N GLY A 79 -6.92 -2.99 2.26
CA GLY A 79 -6.53 -3.30 3.62
C GLY A 79 -7.74 -3.31 4.54
N ILE A 80 -7.64 -4.12 5.58
CA ILE A 80 -8.60 -4.14 6.67
C ILE A 80 -7.81 -4.22 7.97
N ALA A 81 -8.27 -3.53 9.00
CA ALA A 81 -7.53 -3.43 10.25
C ALA A 81 -8.27 -4.12 11.37
N SER A 82 -7.52 -4.51 12.39
CA SER A 82 -8.08 -5.10 13.61
C SER A 82 -8.82 -4.09 14.48
N GLY A 83 -8.63 -2.81 14.21
CA GLY A 83 -9.32 -1.74 14.96
C GLY A 83 -9.44 -0.50 14.08
N ALA A 84 -10.42 0.34 14.40
CA ALA A 84 -10.68 1.56 13.65
C ALA A 84 -9.54 2.58 13.83
N GLY A 85 -9.38 3.46 12.85
CA GLY A 85 -8.40 4.54 12.94
C GLY A 85 -6.97 4.09 12.75
N THR A 86 -6.74 2.92 12.18
CA THR A 86 -5.41 2.42 11.90
C THR A 86 -4.83 3.13 10.69
N THR A 87 -3.57 3.55 10.76
CA THR A 87 -2.94 4.25 9.65
C THR A 87 -1.89 3.38 8.98
N VAL A 88 -1.79 3.53 7.68
CA VAL A 88 -0.73 2.92 6.89
C VAL A 88 -0.09 3.97 6.00
N ALA A 89 1.19 3.82 5.76
CA ALA A 89 1.90 4.61 4.75
C ALA A 89 1.99 3.76 3.50
N VAL A 90 1.68 4.36 2.36
CA VAL A 90 1.78 3.67 1.07
C VAL A 90 2.62 4.50 0.13
N VAL A 91 3.34 3.84 -0.76
CA VAL A 91 4.10 4.51 -1.80
C VAL A 91 4.11 3.63 -3.04
N GLU A 92 3.99 4.27 -4.20
CA GLU A 92 4.08 3.60 -5.49
C GLU A 92 5.25 4.19 -6.25
N PHE A 93 6.00 3.33 -6.91
CA PHE A 93 7.09 3.74 -7.78
C PHE A 93 6.76 3.34 -9.20
N GLY A 94 6.94 4.25 -10.12
CA GLY A 94 6.63 4.03 -11.51
C GLY A 94 7.82 4.21 -12.40
N GLY A 95 7.68 3.71 -13.54
CA GLY A 95 8.72 3.83 -14.54
C GLY A 95 8.16 3.90 -15.94
#